data_1f2354ad5a4742ef48646ef9c769a372
#
_entry.id   1f2354ad5a4742ef48646ef9c769a372
#
_cell.length_a   1.000
_cell.length_b   1.000
_cell.length_c   1.000
_cell.angle_alpha   90.00
_cell.angle_beta   90.00
_cell.angle_gamma   90.00
#
_symmetry.space_group_name_H-M   'P 1'
#
loop_
_entity.id
_entity.type
_entity.pdbx_description
1 polymer ?
#
loop_
_entity_poly.entity_id
_entity_poly.type
_entity_poly.pdbx_seq_one_letter_code
_entity_poly.pdbx_strand_id
1 'polypeptide(L)'
;MISSIGLDIGGAHLKACLIRNDPFIKLSKVALFKTPIWESQNTLVSTLEEIEKKWATGKDVQINIAMTAEMTDCFIDRREGVRKILSMIKNTYSYEKLKIYSTNGLKDFKITDKNYKEIASSNWHATADTLSKIERNCFLIDIGSTTTDIIPIQFGKILSPTSSTDFSRLQKGELVYLGVCRTSLSSIRRQLLFRSKMTNIIRENFAS
;
A
#
# COMPACT_ATOMS: atom_id res chain seq x y z
N MET A 1 8.28 -6.46 -26.21
CA MET A 1 8.44 -5.33 -25.25
C MET A 1 7.53 -5.60 -24.07
N ILE A 2 8.07 -5.72 -22.88
CA ILE A 2 7.30 -6.03 -21.68
C ILE A 2 6.93 -4.70 -21.01
N SER A 3 5.66 -4.36 -21.00
CA SER A 3 5.14 -3.29 -20.15
C SER A 3 4.86 -3.83 -18.76
N SER A 4 4.94 -2.99 -17.75
CA SER A 4 4.70 -3.38 -16.36
C SER A 4 3.71 -2.41 -15.71
N ILE A 5 2.72 -2.95 -15.03
CA ILE A 5 1.79 -2.20 -14.19
C ILE A 5 2.11 -2.53 -12.73
N GLY A 6 2.35 -1.51 -11.93
CA GLY A 6 2.44 -1.61 -10.48
C GLY A 6 1.12 -1.19 -9.84
N LEU A 7 0.61 -1.98 -8.91
CA LEU A 7 -0.58 -1.72 -8.12
C LEU A 7 -0.25 -1.75 -6.64
N ASP A 8 -0.54 -0.65 -5.93
CA ASP A 8 -0.56 -0.60 -4.46
C ASP A 8 -2.02 -0.51 -4.02
N ILE A 9 -2.55 -1.62 -3.51
CA ILE A 9 -3.96 -1.77 -3.13
C ILE A 9 -4.11 -1.44 -1.65
N GLY A 10 -4.44 -0.18 -1.36
CA GLY A 10 -4.77 0.28 -0.02
C GLY A 10 -6.27 0.19 0.28
N GLY A 11 -6.65 0.31 1.56
CA GLY A 11 -8.06 0.25 1.97
C GLY A 11 -8.91 1.38 1.41
N ALA A 12 -8.37 2.59 1.28
CA ALA A 12 -9.08 3.79 0.80
C ALA A 12 -8.83 4.11 -0.67
N HIS A 13 -7.66 3.75 -1.17
CA HIS A 13 -7.20 4.10 -2.51
C HIS A 13 -6.37 2.97 -3.11
N LEU A 14 -6.50 2.81 -4.42
CA LEU A 14 -5.59 2.05 -5.25
C LEU A 14 -4.68 3.03 -5.99
N LYS A 15 -3.36 2.87 -5.83
CA LYS A 15 -2.36 3.59 -6.59
C LYS A 15 -1.88 2.70 -7.73
N ALA A 16 -1.82 3.23 -8.93
CA ALA A 16 -1.37 2.49 -10.10
C ALA A 16 -0.30 3.26 -10.88
N CYS A 17 0.68 2.54 -11.39
CA CYS A 17 1.66 3.09 -12.31
C CYS A 17 1.86 2.15 -13.52
N LEU A 18 2.01 2.73 -14.70
CA LEU A 18 2.37 2.02 -15.92
C LEU A 18 3.78 2.39 -16.33
N ILE A 19 4.64 1.40 -16.47
CA ILE A 19 6.00 1.51 -16.99
C ILE A 19 6.04 0.84 -18.34
N ARG A 20 6.56 1.52 -19.35
CA ARG A 20 6.82 0.97 -20.68
C ARG A 20 8.33 0.83 -20.91
N ASN A 21 8.70 -0.27 -21.54
CA ASN A 21 10.09 -0.54 -21.91
C ASN A 21 10.20 -0.48 -23.45
N ASP A 22 10.30 0.76 -24.00
CA ASP A 22 10.34 1.01 -25.44
C ASP A 22 11.00 2.35 -25.79
N PRO A 23 12.21 2.40 -26.31
CA PRO A 23 13.33 1.45 -26.18
C PRO A 23 13.99 1.49 -24.80
N PHE A 24 13.62 2.49 -23.96
CA PHE A 24 14.11 2.68 -22.61
C PHE A 24 12.95 2.55 -21.60
N ILE A 25 13.28 2.20 -20.37
CA ILE A 25 12.30 2.17 -19.28
C ILE A 25 11.78 3.59 -19.06
N LYS A 26 10.48 3.78 -19.23
CA LYS A 26 9.79 5.06 -19.06
C LYS A 26 8.52 4.92 -18.22
N LEU A 27 8.42 5.75 -17.17
CA LEU A 27 7.15 5.93 -16.48
C LEU A 27 6.15 6.57 -17.44
N SER A 28 5.10 5.84 -17.78
CA SER A 28 4.14 6.24 -18.80
C SER A 28 2.88 6.86 -18.21
N LYS A 29 2.45 6.37 -17.05
CA LYS A 29 1.22 6.83 -16.40
C LYS A 29 1.23 6.56 -14.90
N VAL A 30 0.67 7.48 -14.12
CA VAL A 30 0.38 7.30 -12.69
C VAL A 30 -1.05 7.72 -12.44
N ALA A 31 -1.76 6.98 -11.60
CA ALA A 31 -3.11 7.35 -11.17
C ALA A 31 -3.38 6.90 -9.73
N LEU A 32 -4.24 7.66 -9.08
CA LEU A 32 -4.81 7.38 -7.77
C LEU A 32 -6.31 7.20 -7.95
N PHE A 33 -6.81 6.02 -7.59
CA PHE A 33 -8.23 5.69 -7.66
C PHE A 33 -8.80 5.64 -6.23
N LYS A 34 -9.93 6.28 -6.02
CA LYS A 34 -10.67 6.15 -4.75
C LYS A 34 -11.37 4.79 -4.73
N THR A 35 -10.95 3.91 -3.82
CA THR A 35 -11.47 2.55 -3.67
C THR A 35 -11.76 2.26 -2.19
N PRO A 36 -12.80 2.86 -1.59
CA PRO A 36 -13.14 2.63 -0.20
C PRO A 36 -13.72 1.22 -0.04
N ILE A 37 -12.85 0.23 0.14
CA ILE A 37 -13.22 -1.21 0.16
C ILE A 37 -14.19 -1.50 1.31
N TRP A 38 -14.10 -0.77 2.42
CA TRP A 38 -15.04 -0.92 3.56
C TRP A 38 -16.46 -0.48 3.23
N GLU A 39 -16.67 0.41 2.26
CA GLU A 39 -17.99 0.79 1.78
C GLU A 39 -18.54 -0.22 0.78
N SER A 40 -17.68 -0.62 -0.17
CA SER A 40 -18.01 -1.62 -1.18
C SER A 40 -16.76 -2.24 -1.80
N GLN A 41 -16.66 -3.55 -1.75
CA GLN A 41 -15.61 -4.31 -2.44
C GLN A 41 -15.70 -4.17 -3.97
N ASN A 42 -16.88 -3.87 -4.52
CA ASN A 42 -17.07 -3.67 -5.96
C ASN A 42 -16.30 -2.46 -6.49
N THR A 43 -15.96 -1.47 -5.65
CA THR A 43 -15.13 -0.32 -6.06
C THR A 43 -13.73 -0.76 -6.48
N LEU A 44 -13.16 -1.74 -5.79
CA LEU A 44 -11.88 -2.33 -6.18
C LEU A 44 -12.02 -3.12 -7.49
N VAL A 45 -13.03 -3.97 -7.63
CA VAL A 45 -13.25 -4.79 -8.83
C VAL A 45 -13.39 -3.91 -10.07
N SER A 46 -14.27 -2.91 -10.03
CA SER A 46 -14.49 -1.99 -11.16
C SER A 46 -13.23 -1.19 -11.54
N THR A 47 -12.42 -0.83 -10.54
CA THR A 47 -11.14 -0.15 -10.79
C THR A 47 -10.12 -1.07 -11.44
N LEU A 48 -10.02 -2.32 -11.00
CA LEU A 48 -9.15 -3.32 -11.62
C LEU A 48 -9.54 -3.59 -13.08
N GLU A 49 -10.85 -3.71 -13.37
CA GLU A 49 -11.38 -3.85 -14.72
C GLU A 49 -11.08 -2.63 -15.61
N GLU A 50 -11.20 -1.43 -15.05
CA GLU A 50 -10.83 -0.20 -15.75
C GLU A 50 -9.34 -0.19 -16.13
N ILE A 51 -8.46 -0.57 -15.20
CA ILE A 51 -7.02 -0.65 -15.44
C ILE A 51 -6.72 -1.73 -16.49
N GLU A 52 -7.32 -2.91 -16.38
CA GLU A 52 -7.16 -3.98 -17.37
C GLU A 52 -7.54 -3.48 -18.78
N LYS A 53 -8.70 -2.89 -18.92
CA LYS A 53 -9.22 -2.41 -20.20
C LYS A 53 -8.39 -1.28 -20.81
N LYS A 54 -7.91 -0.33 -19.97
CA LYS A 54 -7.28 0.90 -20.47
C LYS A 54 -5.75 0.86 -20.49
N TRP A 55 -5.12 0.04 -19.63
CA TRP A 55 -3.66 0.06 -19.45
C TRP A 55 -3.00 -1.25 -19.84
N ALA A 56 -3.68 -2.40 -19.64
CA ALA A 56 -3.13 -3.72 -19.92
C ALA A 56 -3.40 -4.18 -21.36
N THR A 57 -3.37 -3.26 -22.33
CA THR A 57 -3.79 -3.47 -23.73
C THR A 57 -2.83 -4.33 -24.57
N GLY A 58 -1.79 -4.94 -24.00
CA GLY A 58 -0.81 -5.78 -24.71
C GLY A 58 -0.76 -7.22 -24.19
N LYS A 59 -0.23 -8.14 -25.02
CA LYS A 59 -0.02 -9.54 -24.59
C LYS A 59 1.07 -9.66 -23.51
N ASP A 60 2.06 -8.76 -23.51
CA ASP A 60 3.24 -8.81 -22.65
C ASP A 60 3.19 -7.75 -21.55
N VAL A 61 2.06 -7.64 -20.85
CA VAL A 61 1.93 -6.74 -19.69
C VAL A 61 2.02 -7.54 -18.41
N GLN A 62 3.02 -7.25 -17.58
CA GLN A 62 3.15 -7.81 -16.24
C GLN A 62 2.47 -6.92 -15.21
N ILE A 63 1.74 -7.51 -14.28
CA ILE A 63 1.04 -6.80 -13.20
C ILE A 63 1.67 -7.20 -11.87
N ASN A 64 2.24 -6.21 -11.18
CA ASN A 64 2.93 -6.38 -9.92
C ASN A 64 2.11 -5.72 -8.81
N ILE A 65 1.84 -6.44 -7.74
CA ILE A 65 0.86 -6.06 -6.74
C ILE A 65 1.51 -6.02 -5.36
N ALA A 66 1.34 -4.91 -4.64
CA ALA A 66 1.49 -4.82 -3.20
C ALA A 66 0.13 -4.46 -2.58
N MET A 67 -0.11 -4.80 -1.32
CA MET A 67 -1.38 -4.50 -0.66
C MET A 67 -1.24 -4.17 0.81
N THR A 68 -2.23 -3.39 1.30
CA THR A 68 -2.53 -3.14 2.72
C THR A 68 -4.04 -3.11 2.97
N ALA A 69 -4.83 -3.35 1.93
CA ALA A 69 -6.30 -3.31 2.00
C ALA A 69 -6.91 -4.43 2.83
N GLU A 70 -6.16 -5.50 3.09
CA GLU A 70 -6.58 -6.62 3.92
C GLU A 70 -6.81 -6.24 5.39
N MET A 71 -6.35 -5.04 5.79
CA MET A 71 -6.53 -4.49 7.14
C MET A 71 -7.88 -3.78 7.34
N THR A 72 -8.71 -3.70 6.30
CA THR A 72 -10.01 -3.02 6.41
C THR A 72 -11.03 -3.85 7.20
N ASP A 73 -11.88 -3.15 7.98
CA ASP A 73 -12.87 -3.75 8.90
C ASP A 73 -13.96 -4.58 8.21
N CYS A 74 -14.02 -4.57 6.87
CA CYS A 74 -14.96 -5.40 6.12
C CYS A 74 -14.53 -6.89 6.01
N PHE A 75 -13.36 -7.23 6.51
CA PHE A 75 -12.86 -8.59 6.59
C PHE A 75 -12.82 -9.07 8.04
N ILE A 76 -13.11 -10.35 8.27
CA ILE A 76 -13.12 -10.96 9.61
C ILE A 76 -11.70 -10.95 10.20
N ASP A 77 -10.72 -11.26 9.38
CA ASP A 77 -9.31 -11.23 9.74
C ASP A 77 -8.41 -10.91 8.52
N ARG A 78 -7.14 -10.69 8.78
CA ARG A 78 -6.12 -10.37 7.79
C ARG A 78 -5.96 -11.48 6.73
N ARG A 79 -6.08 -12.74 7.11
CA ARG A 79 -5.97 -13.89 6.19
C ARG A 79 -7.13 -13.92 5.21
N GLU A 80 -8.35 -13.69 5.70
CA GLU A 80 -9.52 -13.57 4.84
C GLU A 80 -9.38 -12.39 3.89
N GLY A 81 -8.94 -11.22 4.40
CA GLY A 81 -8.70 -10.03 3.59
C GLY A 81 -7.75 -10.29 2.42
N VAL A 82 -6.57 -10.85 2.70
CA VAL A 82 -5.61 -11.22 1.65
C VAL A 82 -6.25 -12.17 0.65
N ARG A 83 -6.93 -13.23 1.11
CA ARG A 83 -7.54 -14.22 0.23
C ARG A 83 -8.62 -13.61 -0.68
N LYS A 84 -9.50 -12.77 -0.14
CA LYS A 84 -10.56 -12.11 -0.91
C LYS A 84 -10.00 -11.14 -1.94
N ILE A 85 -9.03 -10.30 -1.57
CA ILE A 85 -8.37 -9.36 -2.50
C ILE A 85 -7.69 -10.13 -3.63
N LEU A 86 -6.91 -11.17 -3.31
CA LEU A 86 -6.25 -11.99 -4.32
C LEU A 86 -7.27 -12.68 -5.26
N SER A 87 -8.43 -13.09 -4.75
CA SER A 87 -9.50 -13.65 -5.56
C SER A 87 -10.08 -12.63 -6.54
N MET A 88 -10.33 -11.39 -6.11
CA MET A 88 -10.79 -10.29 -6.99
C MET A 88 -9.78 -10.04 -8.12
N ILE A 89 -8.49 -9.96 -7.79
CA ILE A 89 -7.41 -9.76 -8.76
C ILE A 89 -7.38 -10.89 -9.79
N LYS A 90 -7.44 -12.14 -9.31
CA LYS A 90 -7.42 -13.33 -10.17
C LYS A 90 -8.63 -13.41 -11.12
N ASN A 91 -9.77 -12.89 -10.69
CA ASN A 91 -10.98 -12.86 -11.54
C ASN A 91 -10.90 -11.80 -12.64
N THR A 92 -10.06 -10.77 -12.46
CA THR A 92 -9.88 -9.67 -13.41
C THR A 92 -8.74 -9.93 -14.40
N TYR A 93 -7.62 -10.49 -13.92
CA TYR A 93 -6.40 -10.65 -14.72
C TYR A 93 -6.03 -12.12 -14.96
N SER A 94 -5.43 -12.40 -16.11
CA SER A 94 -4.83 -13.71 -16.38
C SER A 94 -3.71 -14.02 -15.42
N TYR A 95 -3.66 -15.24 -14.93
CA TYR A 95 -2.74 -15.68 -13.87
C TYR A 95 -1.26 -15.50 -14.23
N GLU A 96 -0.90 -15.72 -15.48
CA GLU A 96 0.47 -15.64 -15.98
C GLU A 96 1.03 -14.22 -15.96
N LYS A 97 0.15 -13.22 -15.97
CA LYS A 97 0.53 -11.80 -15.91
C LYS A 97 0.79 -11.30 -14.48
N LEU A 98 0.42 -12.07 -13.47
CA LEU A 98 0.37 -11.61 -12.09
C LEU A 98 1.63 -11.96 -11.31
N LYS A 99 2.16 -10.96 -10.60
CA LYS A 99 3.13 -11.15 -9.52
C LYS A 99 2.67 -10.43 -8.27
N ILE A 100 2.97 -11.01 -7.12
CA ILE A 100 2.64 -10.44 -5.82
C ILE A 100 3.92 -10.10 -5.06
N TYR A 101 3.96 -8.91 -4.49
CA TYR A 101 5.05 -8.52 -3.61
C TYR A 101 4.84 -9.14 -2.22
N SER A 102 5.91 -9.65 -1.68
CA SER A 102 6.00 -10.15 -0.31
C SER A 102 7.21 -9.54 0.38
N THR A 103 7.33 -9.64 1.69
CA THR A 103 8.54 -9.22 2.42
C THR A 103 9.81 -9.98 2.01
N ASN A 104 9.66 -11.06 1.25
CA ASN A 104 10.75 -11.82 0.61
C ASN A 104 10.91 -11.48 -0.89
N GLY A 105 10.42 -10.32 -1.32
CA GLY A 105 10.48 -9.83 -2.69
C GLY A 105 9.29 -10.21 -3.57
N LEU A 106 9.41 -9.90 -4.86
CA LEU A 106 8.38 -10.16 -5.86
C LEU A 106 8.32 -11.66 -6.20
N LYS A 107 7.16 -12.26 -6.11
CA LYS A 107 6.90 -13.69 -6.31
C LYS A 107 5.84 -13.91 -7.37
N ASP A 108 5.84 -15.08 -8.00
CA ASP A 108 4.72 -15.50 -8.83
C ASP A 108 3.44 -15.56 -8.00
N PHE A 109 2.34 -15.21 -8.65
CA PHE A 109 1.04 -15.13 -7.99
C PHE A 109 0.54 -16.52 -7.61
N LYS A 110 0.89 -16.97 -6.41
CA LYS A 110 0.43 -18.24 -5.83
C LYS A 110 -0.35 -17.93 -4.57
N ILE A 111 -1.65 -18.23 -4.61
CA ILE A 111 -2.53 -18.08 -3.45
C ILE A 111 -2.34 -19.30 -2.56
N THR A 112 -1.55 -19.18 -1.52
CA THR A 112 -1.51 -20.17 -0.46
C THR A 112 -1.81 -19.49 0.87
N ASP A 113 -2.65 -20.12 1.68
CA ASP A 113 -2.99 -19.64 3.02
C ASP A 113 -1.76 -19.50 3.92
N LYS A 114 -0.69 -20.24 3.62
CA LYS A 114 0.57 -20.19 4.37
C LYS A 114 1.36 -18.90 4.14
N ASN A 115 1.20 -18.25 3.00
CA ASN A 115 2.00 -17.09 2.59
C ASN A 115 1.35 -15.74 2.91
N TYR A 116 0.13 -15.72 3.46
CA TYR A 116 -0.60 -14.47 3.67
C TYR A 116 0.16 -13.46 4.56
N LYS A 117 0.92 -13.94 5.55
CA LYS A 117 1.72 -13.08 6.46
C LYS A 117 2.84 -12.32 5.76
N GLU A 118 3.39 -12.88 4.68
CA GLU A 118 4.45 -12.25 3.90
C GLU A 118 3.89 -11.24 2.90
N ILE A 119 2.63 -11.41 2.49
CA ILE A 119 1.92 -10.60 1.50
C ILE A 119 1.21 -9.43 2.17
N ALA A 120 0.60 -9.69 3.33
CA ALA A 120 -0.17 -8.72 4.09
C ALA A 120 0.70 -7.53 4.49
N SER A 121 0.19 -6.31 4.27
CA SER A 121 0.86 -5.05 4.60
C SER A 121 2.31 -4.97 4.10
N SER A 122 2.57 -5.45 2.89
CA SER A 122 3.93 -5.50 2.33
C SER A 122 4.33 -4.25 1.54
N ASN A 123 3.44 -3.28 1.37
CA ASN A 123 3.68 -2.07 0.58
C ASN A 123 4.83 -1.22 1.13
N TRP A 124 4.90 -1.02 2.46
CA TRP A 124 6.00 -0.28 3.09
C TRP A 124 7.37 -0.90 2.79
N HIS A 125 7.42 -2.25 2.81
CA HIS A 125 8.65 -2.97 2.51
C HIS A 125 9.04 -2.87 1.03
N ALA A 126 8.06 -2.87 0.11
CA ALA A 126 8.30 -2.67 -1.32
C ALA A 126 8.93 -1.31 -1.61
N THR A 127 8.43 -0.26 -0.97
CA THR A 127 8.97 1.10 -1.07
C THR A 127 10.39 1.17 -0.49
N ALA A 128 10.59 0.62 0.72
CA ALA A 128 11.88 0.61 1.39
C ALA A 128 12.93 -0.22 0.62
N ASP A 129 12.56 -1.39 0.07
CA ASP A 129 13.45 -2.22 -0.73
C ASP A 129 13.89 -1.51 -2.02
N THR A 130 12.97 -0.79 -2.66
CA THR A 130 13.30 0.03 -3.83
C THR A 130 14.25 1.17 -3.47
N LEU A 131 13.95 1.90 -2.38
CA LEU A 131 14.78 3.03 -1.94
C LEU A 131 16.17 2.58 -1.50
N SER A 132 16.30 1.43 -0.83
CA SER A 132 17.57 0.88 -0.36
C SER A 132 18.60 0.62 -1.47
N LYS A 133 18.13 0.43 -2.72
CA LYS A 133 18.95 0.25 -3.92
C LYS A 133 19.45 1.57 -4.51
N ILE A 134 18.80 2.68 -4.16
CA ILE A 134 19.09 4.03 -4.64
C ILE A 134 19.90 4.78 -3.58
N GLU A 135 19.40 4.77 -2.33
CA GLU A 135 19.99 5.49 -1.20
C GLU A 135 20.49 4.50 -0.14
N ARG A 136 21.80 4.51 0.10
CA ARG A 136 22.43 3.54 1.00
C ARG A 136 22.18 3.82 2.49
N ASN A 137 22.04 5.09 2.86
CA ASN A 137 21.84 5.50 4.25
C ASN A 137 20.78 6.60 4.32
N CYS A 138 19.58 6.26 4.77
CA CYS A 138 18.48 7.21 4.89
C CYS A 138 17.39 6.68 5.83
N PHE A 139 16.45 7.57 6.18
CA PHE A 139 15.15 7.20 6.76
C PHE A 139 14.09 7.40 5.68
N LEU A 140 13.33 6.36 5.39
CA LEU A 140 12.10 6.48 4.64
C LEU A 140 10.99 6.87 5.62
N ILE A 141 10.32 7.99 5.34
CA ILE A 141 9.10 8.41 6.05
C ILE A 141 7.97 8.41 5.04
N ASP A 142 7.07 7.44 5.15
CA ASP A 142 5.88 7.32 4.30
C ASP A 142 4.63 7.69 5.12
N ILE A 143 4.05 8.86 4.79
CA ILE A 143 2.89 9.41 5.50
C ILE A 143 1.63 9.10 4.71
N GLY A 144 0.89 8.09 5.17
CA GLY A 144 -0.38 7.67 4.58
C GLY A 144 -1.59 8.41 5.16
N SER A 145 -2.78 7.98 4.76
CA SER A 145 -4.04 8.54 5.27
C SER A 145 -4.29 8.21 6.74
N THR A 146 -3.80 7.09 7.22
CA THR A 146 -4.07 6.53 8.56
C THR A 146 -2.80 6.40 9.38
N THR A 147 -1.69 6.00 8.77
CA THR A 147 -0.44 5.64 9.43
C THR A 147 0.73 6.36 8.80
N THR A 148 1.81 6.45 9.57
CA THR A 148 3.14 6.86 9.10
C THR A 148 4.11 5.71 9.34
N ASP A 149 4.81 5.30 8.30
CA ASP A 149 5.90 4.34 8.34
C ASP A 149 7.24 5.10 8.44
N ILE A 150 8.09 4.70 9.38
CA ILE A 150 9.44 5.27 9.60
C ILE A 150 10.43 4.13 9.50
N ILE A 151 11.14 4.03 8.38
CA ILE A 151 11.95 2.86 8.07
C ILE A 151 13.41 3.26 7.90
N PRO A 152 14.29 2.83 8.82
CA PRO A 152 15.72 3.08 8.69
C PRO A 152 16.34 2.16 7.63
N ILE A 153 17.14 2.76 6.75
CA ILE A 153 17.95 2.07 5.74
C ILE A 153 19.42 2.40 6.02
N GLN A 154 20.25 1.39 6.15
CA GLN A 154 21.68 1.55 6.38
C GLN A 154 22.49 0.56 5.53
N PHE A 155 23.53 1.06 4.88
CA PHE A 155 24.38 0.29 3.95
C PHE A 155 23.60 -0.41 2.84
N GLY A 156 22.48 0.20 2.38
CA GLY A 156 21.60 -0.37 1.37
C GLY A 156 20.75 -1.54 1.88
N LYS A 157 20.56 -1.64 3.20
CA LYS A 157 19.72 -2.67 3.82
C LYS A 157 18.66 -2.03 4.70
N ILE A 158 17.45 -2.55 4.63
CA ILE A 158 16.37 -2.21 5.54
C ILE A 158 16.73 -2.78 6.91
N LEU A 159 16.77 -1.95 7.96
CA LEU A 159 17.08 -2.41 9.31
C LEU A 159 15.91 -3.09 10.00
N SER A 160 14.68 -2.83 9.54
CA SER A 160 13.49 -3.52 10.03
C SER A 160 13.48 -4.96 9.52
N PRO A 161 13.42 -5.97 10.41
CA PRO A 161 13.38 -7.36 9.98
C PRO A 161 12.17 -7.66 9.08
N THR A 162 12.35 -8.49 8.05
CA THR A 162 11.27 -8.93 7.16
C THR A 162 10.15 -9.69 7.88
N SER A 163 10.46 -10.25 9.06
CA SER A 163 9.51 -10.90 9.96
C SER A 163 8.81 -9.94 10.92
N SER A 164 9.04 -8.62 10.81
CA SER A 164 8.39 -7.63 11.67
C SER A 164 6.89 -7.63 11.44
N THR A 165 6.14 -7.81 12.52
CA THR A 165 4.70 -7.60 12.53
C THR A 165 4.40 -6.12 12.77
N ASP A 166 3.19 -5.66 12.42
CA ASP A 166 2.77 -4.29 12.73
C ASP A 166 2.89 -4.01 14.23
N PHE A 167 2.57 -4.99 15.08
CA PHE A 167 2.72 -4.86 16.53
C PHE A 167 4.19 -4.61 16.94
N SER A 168 5.13 -5.36 16.41
CA SER A 168 6.55 -5.15 16.73
C SER A 168 7.07 -3.82 16.16
N ARG A 169 6.56 -3.37 15.02
CA ARG A 169 6.89 -2.08 14.42
C ARG A 169 6.31 -0.91 15.22
N LEU A 170 5.10 -1.06 15.76
CA LEU A 170 4.49 -0.10 16.69
C LEU A 170 5.36 0.07 17.96
N GLN A 171 5.84 -1.03 18.52
CA GLN A 171 6.70 -1.00 19.71
C GLN A 171 8.04 -0.31 19.47
N LYS A 172 8.57 -0.37 18.25
CA LYS A 172 9.84 0.25 17.86
C LYS A 172 9.69 1.67 17.33
N GLY A 173 8.47 2.16 17.16
CA GLY A 173 8.20 3.44 16.50
C GLY A 173 8.44 3.47 15.00
N GLU A 174 8.55 2.31 14.38
CA GLU A 174 8.68 2.16 12.92
C GLU A 174 7.33 2.28 12.19
N LEU A 175 6.23 2.12 12.90
CA LEU A 175 4.86 2.33 12.48
C LEU A 175 4.15 3.19 13.52
N VAL A 176 3.54 4.28 13.09
CA VAL A 176 2.80 5.21 13.96
C VAL A 176 1.41 5.42 13.39
N TYR A 177 0.37 5.32 14.23
CA TYR A 177 -1.01 5.61 13.80
C TYR A 177 -1.29 7.11 13.82
N LEU A 178 -0.51 7.84 13.02
CA LEU A 178 -0.68 9.25 12.70
C LEU A 178 -0.66 9.40 11.18
N GLY A 179 -1.77 9.81 10.60
CA GLY A 179 -1.90 10.01 9.15
C GLY A 179 -2.62 11.30 8.82
N VAL A 180 -2.58 11.70 7.56
CA VAL A 180 -3.08 13.01 7.13
C VAL A 180 -4.60 13.15 7.11
N CYS A 181 -5.35 12.04 7.10
CA CYS A 181 -6.81 12.08 6.93
C CYS A 181 -7.59 11.54 8.13
N ARG A 182 -7.09 10.50 8.80
CA ARG A 182 -7.85 9.76 9.82
C ARG A 182 -7.40 10.00 11.26
N THR A 183 -6.42 10.86 11.46
CA THR A 183 -5.96 11.21 12.79
C THR A 183 -6.74 12.43 13.28
N SER A 184 -7.49 12.25 14.36
CA SER A 184 -8.17 13.37 15.02
C SER A 184 -7.12 14.33 15.62
N LEU A 185 -7.25 15.62 15.38
CA LEU A 185 -6.40 16.65 15.96
C LEU A 185 -6.41 16.57 17.50
N SER A 186 -7.55 16.23 18.10
CA SER A 186 -7.72 16.09 19.55
C SER A 186 -6.89 14.94 20.16
N SER A 187 -6.49 13.94 19.34
CA SER A 187 -5.61 12.86 19.79
C SER A 187 -4.14 13.25 19.81
N ILE A 188 -3.77 14.32 19.09
CA ILE A 188 -2.37 14.78 18.97
C ILE A 188 -2.08 15.89 19.98
N ARG A 189 -2.98 16.86 20.10
CA ARG A 189 -2.81 18.04 20.96
C ARG A 189 -4.11 18.48 21.61
N ARG A 190 -4.00 19.13 22.77
CA ARG A 190 -5.12 19.78 23.45
C ARG A 190 -5.43 21.16 22.90
N GLN A 191 -4.42 21.84 22.40
CA GLN A 191 -4.50 23.22 21.89
C GLN A 191 -3.63 23.35 20.63
N LEU A 192 -4.02 24.25 19.76
CA LEU A 192 -3.25 24.67 18.60
C LEU A 192 -3.29 26.18 18.43
N LEU A 193 -2.29 26.73 17.74
CA LEU A 193 -2.27 28.13 17.36
C LEU A 193 -3.21 28.33 16.16
N PHE A 194 -4.35 28.99 16.40
CA PHE A 194 -5.30 29.33 15.35
C PHE A 194 -5.54 30.84 15.34
N ARG A 195 -5.36 31.48 14.19
CA ARG A 195 -5.46 32.95 14.03
C ARG A 195 -4.70 33.72 15.10
N SER A 196 -3.44 33.35 15.33
CA SER A 196 -2.52 33.93 16.30
C SER A 196 -2.95 33.80 17.79
N LYS A 197 -3.94 32.94 18.10
CA LYS A 197 -4.39 32.64 19.48
C LYS A 197 -4.31 31.16 19.76
N MET A 198 -3.85 30.81 20.98
CA MET A 198 -3.94 29.44 21.45
C MET A 198 -5.40 29.06 21.66
N THR A 199 -5.88 28.08 20.90
CA THR A 199 -7.28 27.67 20.86
C THR A 199 -7.41 26.21 21.30
N ASN A 200 -8.35 25.91 22.19
CA ASN A 200 -8.65 24.55 22.61
C ASN A 200 -9.28 23.75 21.46
N ILE A 201 -8.92 22.49 21.34
CA ILE A 201 -9.50 21.57 20.37
C ILE A 201 -10.68 20.87 20.99
N ILE A 202 -11.82 20.88 20.30
CA ILE A 202 -13.02 20.14 20.66
C ILE A 202 -12.79 18.66 20.41
N ARG A 203 -13.08 17.82 21.42
CA ARG A 203 -12.84 16.36 21.38
C ARG A 203 -14.11 15.58 21.05
N GLU A 204 -14.82 15.98 20.02
CA GLU A 204 -16.03 15.32 19.58
C GLU A 204 -15.86 14.76 18.18
N ASN A 205 -16.51 13.63 17.89
CA ASN A 205 -16.34 12.91 16.61
C ASN A 205 -16.89 13.69 15.40
N PHE A 206 -17.75 14.68 15.62
CA PHE A 206 -18.30 15.55 14.60
C PHE A 206 -17.58 16.90 14.50
N ALA A 207 -16.55 17.15 15.29
CA ALA A 207 -15.69 18.31 15.18
C ALA A 207 -14.63 18.04 14.10
N SER A 208 -14.87 18.51 12.90
CA SER A 208 -13.95 18.44 11.74
C SER A 208 -13.34 19.81 11.40
#